data_cbfb5746555abf8f294326e91566a042
#
_entry.id   cbfb5746555abf8f294326e91566a042
#
_cell.length_a   1.000
_cell.length_b   1.000
_cell.length_c   1.000
_cell.angle_alpha   90.00
_cell.angle_beta   90.00
_cell.angle_gamma   90.00
#
_symmetry.space_group_name_H-M   'P 1'
#
loop_
_entity.id
_entity.type
_entity.pdbx_description
1 polymer ?
#
loop_
_entity_poly.entity_id
_entity_poly.type
_entity_poly.pdbx_seq_one_letter_code
_entity_poly.pdbx_strand_id
1 'polypeptide(L)'
;DATLTVKEFTQIILNSVLIYNNTHELSSYDRDIDMPTDLPCIPIHLWNWGIQNRTGKLRSASEKAIYIALLPRTDGTLSELGLKVFGVFYNCKELIERGLLHRKSASRQRPKFKVAYDPANAEKVYIFHSEDHSDYWEAQLSNRSREFRGCSFWEVWQVQLEQKITRSRYKINANLARADLEQRNEDIIEKAISSRSSTQK
;
A
#
# COMPACT_ATOMS: atom_id res chain seq x y z
N ASP A 1 -8.80 -24.07 9.20
CA ASP A 1 -8.99 -23.58 7.81
C ASP A 1 -10.18 -22.65 7.78
N ALA A 2 -10.02 -21.48 7.12
CA ALA A 2 -11.11 -20.52 6.96
C ALA A 2 -12.13 -21.10 5.96
N THR A 3 -13.39 -21.25 6.39
CA THR A 3 -14.47 -21.78 5.57
C THR A 3 -15.26 -20.69 4.85
N LEU A 4 -15.15 -19.43 5.29
CA LEU A 4 -15.86 -18.30 4.71
C LEU A 4 -14.97 -17.54 3.71
N THR A 5 -15.56 -17.12 2.61
CA THR A 5 -14.96 -16.14 1.72
C THR A 5 -15.00 -14.75 2.35
N VAL A 6 -14.14 -13.84 1.89
CA VAL A 6 -14.14 -12.42 2.34
C VAL A 6 -15.52 -11.77 2.11
N LYS A 7 -16.20 -12.10 1.01
CA LYS A 7 -17.53 -11.58 0.69
C LYS A 7 -18.57 -12.04 1.71
N GLU A 8 -18.60 -13.33 2.04
CA GLU A 8 -19.54 -13.90 3.02
C GLU A 8 -19.27 -13.34 4.40
N PHE A 9 -18.01 -13.25 4.81
CA PHE A 9 -17.63 -12.62 6.07
C PHE A 9 -18.06 -11.16 6.15
N THR A 10 -17.82 -10.38 5.09
CA THR A 10 -18.26 -8.97 5.01
C THR A 10 -19.77 -8.85 5.15
N GLN A 11 -20.52 -9.73 4.49
CA GLN A 11 -21.99 -9.74 4.57
C GLN A 11 -22.49 -10.04 6.00
N ILE A 12 -21.86 -10.98 6.69
CA ILE A 12 -22.18 -11.29 8.09
C ILE A 12 -21.94 -10.06 9.01
N ILE A 13 -20.79 -9.40 8.83
CA ILE A 13 -20.47 -8.20 9.62
C ILE A 13 -21.47 -7.07 9.33
N LEU A 14 -21.78 -6.80 8.07
CA LEU A 14 -22.77 -5.78 7.71
C LEU A 14 -24.14 -6.07 8.30
N ASN A 15 -24.63 -7.30 8.24
CA ASN A 15 -25.89 -7.70 8.84
C ASN A 15 -25.87 -7.50 10.36
N SER A 16 -24.78 -7.85 11.02
CA SER A 16 -24.61 -7.67 12.46
C SER A 16 -24.65 -6.18 12.85
N VAL A 17 -23.95 -5.32 12.09
CA VAL A 17 -23.96 -3.87 12.31
C VAL A 17 -25.36 -3.29 12.07
N LEU A 18 -26.06 -3.71 11.03
CA LEU A 18 -27.43 -3.25 10.74
C LEU A 18 -28.41 -3.65 11.85
N ILE A 19 -28.35 -4.90 12.30
CA ILE A 19 -29.18 -5.38 13.41
C ILE A 19 -28.87 -4.57 14.68
N TYR A 20 -27.59 -4.42 15.04
CA TYR A 20 -27.18 -3.64 16.20
C TYR A 20 -27.74 -2.21 16.13
N ASN A 21 -27.52 -1.53 15.03
CA ASN A 21 -27.94 -0.13 14.88
C ASN A 21 -29.46 0.06 14.93
N ASN A 22 -30.24 -0.93 14.48
CA ASN A 22 -31.70 -0.80 14.39
C ASN A 22 -32.45 -1.38 15.58
N THR A 23 -31.83 -2.25 16.38
CA THR A 23 -32.58 -3.00 17.43
C THR A 23 -31.93 -2.99 18.80
N HIS A 24 -30.62 -2.66 18.89
CA HIS A 24 -29.92 -2.75 20.17
C HIS A 24 -30.21 -1.53 21.06
N GLU A 25 -30.82 -1.78 22.20
CA GLU A 25 -31.09 -0.74 23.23
C GLU A 25 -29.82 -0.49 24.06
N LEU A 26 -29.38 0.77 24.10
CA LEU A 26 -28.22 1.23 24.87
C LEU A 26 -28.67 1.51 26.33
N SER A 27 -28.63 0.52 27.18
CA SER A 27 -29.08 0.62 28.59
C SER A 27 -28.30 1.63 29.44
N SER A 28 -27.06 1.94 29.04
CA SER A 28 -26.17 2.88 29.76
C SER A 28 -26.04 4.22 29.04
N TYR A 29 -26.94 4.56 28.12
CA TYR A 29 -26.86 5.82 27.39
C TYR A 29 -27.25 6.99 28.32
N ASP A 30 -26.32 7.95 28.47
CA ASP A 30 -26.55 9.16 29.25
C ASP A 30 -27.32 10.18 28.38
N ARG A 31 -28.58 10.41 28.75
CA ARG A 31 -29.48 11.32 28.01
C ARG A 31 -29.21 12.76 28.39
N ASP A 32 -29.08 13.60 27.40
CA ASP A 32 -29.07 15.05 27.61
C ASP A 32 -30.47 15.58 27.98
N ILE A 33 -30.51 16.71 28.68
CA ILE A 33 -31.74 17.34 29.22
C ILE A 33 -32.74 17.70 28.09
N ASP A 34 -32.24 17.99 26.88
CA ASP A 34 -33.03 18.38 25.72
C ASP A 34 -33.61 17.17 24.95
N MET A 35 -33.26 15.95 25.33
CA MET A 35 -33.79 14.75 24.68
C MET A 35 -35.18 14.38 25.16
N PRO A 36 -36.12 14.05 24.25
CA PRO A 36 -37.44 13.54 24.64
C PRO A 36 -37.31 12.25 25.47
N THR A 37 -38.11 12.14 26.52
CA THR A 37 -38.08 10.97 27.45
C THR A 37 -38.57 9.69 26.76
N ASP A 38 -39.39 9.79 25.75
CA ASP A 38 -39.96 8.70 24.95
C ASP A 38 -39.06 8.29 23.75
N LEU A 39 -37.93 8.98 23.50
CA LEU A 39 -36.99 8.62 22.46
C LEU A 39 -36.31 7.28 22.81
N PRO A 40 -36.44 6.23 21.99
CA PRO A 40 -35.74 4.98 22.24
C PRO A 40 -34.21 5.17 22.18
N CYS A 41 -33.49 4.58 23.17
CA CYS A 41 -32.05 4.60 23.22
C CYS A 41 -31.43 3.57 22.24
N ILE A 42 -31.91 3.55 20.99
CA ILE A 42 -31.44 2.72 19.91
C ILE A 42 -30.59 3.60 18.98
N PRO A 43 -29.41 3.17 18.51
CA PRO A 43 -28.48 4.00 17.72
C PRO A 43 -29.15 4.75 16.56
N ILE A 44 -30.01 4.11 15.78
CA ILE A 44 -30.67 4.75 14.64
C ILE A 44 -31.62 5.87 15.05
N HIS A 45 -32.36 5.72 16.18
CA HIS A 45 -33.27 6.72 16.67
C HIS A 45 -32.51 7.93 17.24
N LEU A 46 -31.47 7.66 18.03
CA LEU A 46 -30.59 8.70 18.57
C LEU A 46 -29.91 9.51 17.44
N TRP A 47 -29.41 8.81 16.41
CA TRP A 47 -28.79 9.43 15.24
C TRP A 47 -29.78 10.35 14.50
N ASN A 48 -30.98 9.84 14.18
CA ASN A 48 -31.99 10.61 13.46
C ASN A 48 -32.44 11.83 14.27
N TRP A 49 -32.65 11.68 15.56
CA TRP A 49 -32.98 12.79 16.43
C TRP A 49 -31.86 13.83 16.47
N GLY A 50 -30.60 13.38 16.60
CA GLY A 50 -29.43 14.25 16.61
C GLY A 50 -29.29 15.07 15.32
N ILE A 51 -29.52 14.46 14.15
CA ILE A 51 -29.50 15.16 12.85
C ILE A 51 -30.59 16.25 12.79
N GLN A 52 -31.77 15.96 13.32
CA GLN A 52 -32.92 16.89 13.23
C GLN A 52 -32.84 18.03 14.24
N ASN A 53 -32.31 17.80 15.43
CA ASN A 53 -32.41 18.71 16.56
C ASN A 53 -31.09 19.38 16.97
N ARG A 54 -29.94 18.79 16.57
CA ARG A 54 -28.63 19.34 16.88
C ARG A 54 -27.97 19.89 15.61
N THR A 55 -27.36 21.04 15.73
CA THR A 55 -26.67 21.72 14.65
C THR A 55 -25.34 21.05 14.27
N GLY A 56 -25.33 19.74 14.15
CA GLY A 56 -24.26 19.00 13.50
C GLY A 56 -24.23 19.44 12.03
N LYS A 57 -23.20 20.16 11.61
CA LYS A 57 -23.02 20.52 10.19
C LYS A 57 -22.81 19.22 9.40
N LEU A 58 -23.91 18.66 8.89
CA LEU A 58 -23.83 17.62 7.88
C LEU A 58 -23.07 18.19 6.67
N ARG A 59 -21.92 17.61 6.39
CA ARG A 59 -21.15 18.00 5.20
C ARG A 59 -21.58 17.08 4.06
N SER A 60 -22.02 17.70 2.97
CA SER A 60 -22.22 16.99 1.72
C SER A 60 -20.87 16.79 1.03
N ALA A 61 -20.56 15.57 0.65
CA ALA A 61 -19.37 15.22 -0.13
C ALA A 61 -19.77 14.22 -1.22
N SER A 62 -19.04 14.22 -2.34
CA SER A 62 -19.23 13.21 -3.38
C SER A 62 -18.80 11.83 -2.87
N GLU A 63 -19.42 10.76 -3.37
CA GLU A 63 -19.04 9.39 -3.03
C GLU A 63 -17.55 9.12 -3.27
N LYS A 64 -16.98 9.65 -4.35
CA LYS A 64 -15.56 9.55 -4.66
C LYS A 64 -14.69 10.22 -3.58
N ALA A 65 -15.09 11.39 -3.09
CA ALA A 65 -14.36 12.10 -2.04
C ALA A 65 -14.39 11.32 -0.72
N ILE A 66 -15.55 10.77 -0.35
CA ILE A 66 -15.73 9.94 0.84
C ILE A 66 -14.87 8.65 0.71
N TYR A 67 -14.96 7.98 -0.44
CA TYR A 67 -14.16 6.78 -0.72
C TYR A 67 -12.66 7.05 -0.51
N ILE A 68 -12.10 8.08 -1.16
CA ILE A 68 -10.68 8.42 -1.04
C ILE A 68 -10.29 8.82 0.40
N ALA A 69 -11.18 9.53 1.11
CA ALA A 69 -10.93 9.94 2.49
C ALA A 69 -10.84 8.73 3.45
N LEU A 70 -11.56 7.66 3.16
CA LEU A 70 -11.58 6.42 3.95
C LEU A 70 -10.45 5.44 3.59
N LEU A 71 -9.77 5.62 2.45
CA LEU A 71 -8.66 4.76 2.06
C LEU A 71 -7.48 4.89 3.02
N PRO A 72 -6.76 3.79 3.29
CA PRO A 72 -5.51 3.83 4.04
C PRO A 72 -4.47 4.69 3.33
N ARG A 73 -3.61 5.34 4.12
CA ARG A 73 -2.58 6.26 3.63
C ARG A 73 -1.18 5.71 3.89
N THR A 74 -0.28 5.99 2.96
CA THR A 74 1.14 5.63 3.05
C THR A 74 2.01 6.73 2.43
N ASP A 75 3.33 6.58 2.53
CA ASP A 75 4.29 7.46 1.87
C ASP A 75 4.72 6.86 0.53
N GLY A 76 4.56 7.62 -0.55
CA GLY A 76 5.14 7.32 -1.84
C GLY A 76 6.44 8.10 -2.06
N THR A 77 7.45 7.47 -2.64
CA THR A 77 8.74 8.08 -2.94
C THR A 77 8.84 8.39 -4.44
N LEU A 78 9.07 9.64 -4.79
CA LEU A 78 9.24 10.04 -6.18
C LEU A 78 10.61 9.65 -6.73
N SER A 79 10.63 9.14 -7.96
CA SER A 79 11.85 8.80 -8.71
C SER A 79 11.68 9.19 -10.18
N GLU A 80 12.76 9.12 -10.97
CA GLU A 80 12.72 9.33 -12.42
C GLU A 80 11.79 8.34 -13.14
N LEU A 81 11.48 7.20 -12.53
CA LEU A 81 10.63 6.15 -13.08
C LEU A 81 9.14 6.30 -12.71
N GLY A 82 8.81 7.30 -11.91
CA GLY A 82 7.49 7.55 -11.35
C GLY A 82 7.47 7.54 -9.83
N LEU A 83 6.28 7.63 -9.26
CA LEU A 83 6.03 7.50 -7.83
C LEU A 83 6.08 6.02 -7.44
N LYS A 84 6.92 5.67 -6.47
CA LYS A 84 7.04 4.32 -5.94
C LYS A 84 6.26 4.18 -4.64
N VAL A 85 5.28 3.26 -4.64
CA VAL A 85 4.47 2.88 -3.47
C VAL A 85 4.54 1.37 -3.32
N PHE A 86 4.96 0.85 -2.17
CA PHE A 86 5.12 -0.59 -1.90
C PHE A 86 5.93 -1.36 -2.98
N GLY A 87 6.92 -0.68 -3.60
CA GLY A 87 7.72 -1.30 -4.66
C GLY A 87 7.13 -1.21 -6.06
N VAL A 88 5.88 -0.78 -6.19
CA VAL A 88 5.15 -0.58 -7.46
C VAL A 88 5.31 0.86 -7.95
N PHE A 89 5.42 1.07 -9.26
CA PHE A 89 5.57 2.39 -9.85
C PHE A 89 4.27 2.88 -10.47
N TYR A 90 3.94 4.14 -10.18
CA TYR A 90 2.75 4.83 -10.66
C TYR A 90 3.13 6.12 -11.38
N ASN A 91 2.34 6.49 -12.39
CA ASN A 91 2.48 7.74 -13.11
C ASN A 91 1.12 8.42 -13.29
N CYS A 92 1.14 9.74 -13.34
CA CYS A 92 0.02 10.55 -13.75
C CYS A 92 0.51 11.71 -14.62
N LYS A 93 -0.43 12.32 -15.31
CA LYS A 93 -0.17 13.44 -16.23
C LYS A 93 0.51 14.61 -15.50
N GLU A 94 0.04 14.92 -14.30
CA GLU A 94 0.52 16.03 -13.48
C GLU A 94 1.98 15.85 -13.04
N LEU A 95 2.41 14.63 -12.72
CA LEU A 95 3.81 14.35 -12.39
C LEU A 95 4.74 14.60 -13.59
N ILE A 96 4.28 14.28 -14.79
CA ILE A 96 5.03 14.42 -16.04
C ILE A 96 5.07 15.91 -16.46
N GLU A 97 3.93 16.58 -16.55
CA GLU A 97 3.80 17.97 -17.00
C GLU A 97 4.51 18.96 -16.09
N ARG A 98 4.52 18.71 -14.78
CA ARG A 98 5.24 19.55 -13.83
C ARG A 98 6.75 19.25 -13.78
N GLY A 99 7.23 18.31 -14.59
CA GLY A 99 8.65 17.93 -14.65
C GLY A 99 9.20 17.35 -13.35
N LEU A 100 8.32 16.83 -12.46
CA LEU A 100 8.72 16.35 -11.14
C LEU A 100 9.60 15.10 -11.23
N LEU A 101 9.44 14.31 -12.30
CA LEU A 101 10.25 13.10 -12.57
C LEU A 101 11.68 13.42 -12.95
N HIS A 102 11.93 14.60 -13.55
CA HIS A 102 13.24 15.01 -14.07
C HIS A 102 14.02 15.94 -13.10
N ARG A 103 13.43 16.32 -11.99
CA ARG A 103 14.12 17.14 -10.99
C ARG A 103 15.25 16.33 -10.38
N LYS A 104 16.48 16.62 -10.80
CA LYS A 104 17.69 16.25 -10.05
C LYS A 104 17.58 16.97 -8.70
N SER A 105 17.14 16.25 -7.67
CA SER A 105 17.14 16.81 -6.32
C SER A 105 18.61 17.11 -5.97
N ALA A 106 18.91 18.38 -5.73
CA ALA A 106 20.20 18.79 -5.18
C ALA A 106 20.41 18.19 -3.76
N SER A 107 19.33 17.74 -3.14
CA SER A 107 19.31 17.03 -1.87
C SER A 107 19.36 15.51 -2.13
N ARG A 108 20.15 14.80 -1.31
CA ARG A 108 20.21 13.33 -1.30
C ARG A 108 18.85 12.67 -0.99
N GLN A 109 17.87 13.41 -0.49
CA GLN A 109 16.56 12.92 -0.12
C GLN A 109 15.58 13.06 -1.31
N ARG A 110 14.97 11.94 -1.69
CA ARG A 110 13.91 11.92 -2.71
C ARG A 110 12.62 12.51 -2.13
N PRO A 111 11.89 13.34 -2.91
CA PRO A 111 10.59 13.85 -2.48
C PRO A 111 9.63 12.72 -2.12
N LYS A 112 8.91 12.90 -1.02
CA LYS A 112 7.85 12.00 -0.57
C LYS A 112 6.50 12.68 -0.70
N PHE A 113 5.49 11.90 -1.04
CA PHE A 113 4.10 12.32 -1.10
C PHE A 113 3.24 11.42 -0.23
N LYS A 114 2.23 11.97 0.41
CA LYS A 114 1.18 11.16 1.03
C LYS A 114 0.30 10.59 -0.06
N VAL A 115 -0.02 9.31 0.06
CA VAL A 115 -0.75 8.54 -0.95
C VAL A 115 -1.84 7.74 -0.29
N ALA A 116 -3.07 7.85 -0.80
CA ALA A 116 -4.14 6.91 -0.47
C ALA A 116 -4.17 5.78 -1.49
N TYR A 117 -4.40 4.56 -1.02
CA TYR A 117 -4.43 3.36 -1.86
C TYR A 117 -5.56 2.42 -1.45
N ASP A 118 -6.12 1.71 -2.42
CA ASP A 118 -7.08 0.64 -2.16
C ASP A 118 -6.34 -0.68 -1.98
N PRO A 119 -6.38 -1.33 -0.80
CA PRO A 119 -5.74 -2.62 -0.59
C PRO A 119 -6.17 -3.73 -1.57
N ALA A 120 -7.41 -3.64 -2.06
CA ALA A 120 -7.98 -4.61 -2.98
C ALA A 120 -7.60 -4.36 -4.45
N ASN A 121 -7.03 -3.18 -4.79
CA ASN A 121 -6.74 -2.82 -6.16
C ASN A 121 -5.45 -2.01 -6.28
N ALA A 122 -4.39 -2.63 -6.83
CA ALA A 122 -3.09 -1.99 -7.02
C ALA A 122 -2.97 -1.20 -8.34
N GLU A 123 -4.04 -1.07 -9.15
CA GLU A 123 -3.95 -0.39 -10.44
C GLU A 123 -3.83 1.12 -10.34
N LYS A 124 -4.34 1.71 -9.26
CA LYS A 124 -4.33 3.15 -9.07
C LYS A 124 -4.11 3.55 -7.62
N VAL A 125 -3.53 4.74 -7.46
CA VAL A 125 -3.32 5.39 -6.17
C VAL A 125 -3.65 6.88 -6.27
N TYR A 126 -3.91 7.51 -5.13
CA TYR A 126 -4.27 8.94 -5.06
C TYR A 126 -3.16 9.69 -4.33
N ILE A 127 -2.50 10.62 -5.03
CA ILE A 127 -1.34 11.38 -4.55
C ILE A 127 -1.83 12.70 -3.99
N PHE A 128 -1.65 12.95 -2.70
CA PHE A 128 -1.94 14.25 -2.11
C PHE A 128 -0.77 15.20 -2.33
N HIS A 129 -1.04 16.36 -2.90
CA HIS A 129 -0.04 17.37 -3.23
C HIS A 129 -0.19 18.66 -2.43
N SER A 130 -1.32 18.83 -1.72
CA SER A 130 -1.57 19.94 -0.78
C SER A 130 -1.24 19.52 0.64
N GLU A 131 -0.84 20.49 1.49
CA GLU A 131 -0.51 20.25 2.91
C GLU A 131 -1.73 19.81 3.72
N ASP A 132 -2.90 20.33 3.40
CA ASP A 132 -4.19 19.98 4.01
C ASP A 132 -4.81 18.68 3.50
N HIS A 133 -4.18 18.05 2.49
CA HIS A 133 -4.64 16.82 1.84
C HIS A 133 -6.06 16.93 1.25
N SER A 134 -6.48 18.13 0.85
CA SER A 134 -7.77 18.38 0.21
C SER A 134 -7.77 17.97 -1.26
N ASP A 135 -6.63 18.20 -1.94
CA ASP A 135 -6.49 17.96 -3.37
C ASP A 135 -5.57 16.75 -3.64
N TYR A 136 -5.93 15.98 -4.66
CA TYR A 136 -5.18 14.79 -5.04
C TYR A 136 -5.09 14.62 -6.56
N TRP A 137 -4.04 13.93 -6.99
CA TRP A 137 -3.89 13.43 -8.35
C TRP A 137 -4.14 11.93 -8.38
N GLU A 138 -4.86 11.46 -9.38
CA GLU A 138 -5.06 10.03 -9.61
C GLU A 138 -3.90 9.50 -10.47
N ALA A 139 -3.09 8.63 -9.90
CA ALA A 139 -1.97 8.01 -10.59
C ALA A 139 -2.29 6.55 -10.92
N GLN A 140 -1.99 6.18 -12.16
CA GLN A 140 -2.19 4.85 -12.70
C GLN A 140 -0.92 4.02 -12.64
N LEU A 141 -1.08 2.70 -12.62
CA LEU A 141 -0.01 1.74 -12.68
C LEU A 141 0.88 2.00 -13.91
N SER A 142 2.17 2.19 -13.67
CA SER A 142 3.16 2.38 -14.74
C SER A 142 3.35 1.10 -15.55
N ASN A 143 3.67 1.23 -16.84
CA ASN A 143 4.04 0.09 -17.71
C ASN A 143 5.19 -0.74 -17.14
N ARG A 144 6.05 -0.13 -16.33
CA ARG A 144 7.16 -0.83 -15.65
C ARG A 144 6.66 -1.85 -14.62
N SER A 145 5.49 -1.61 -14.04
CA SER A 145 4.86 -2.47 -13.05
C SER A 145 3.62 -3.18 -13.59
N ARG A 146 3.52 -3.32 -14.92
CA ARG A 146 2.36 -3.94 -15.62
C ARG A 146 2.04 -5.36 -15.16
N GLU A 147 3.00 -6.06 -14.59
CA GLU A 147 2.86 -7.40 -14.02
C GLU A 147 1.83 -7.44 -12.86
N PHE A 148 1.58 -6.30 -12.20
CA PHE A 148 0.63 -6.18 -11.09
C PHE A 148 -0.75 -5.67 -11.52
N ARG A 149 -1.05 -5.67 -12.82
CA ARG A 149 -2.38 -5.28 -13.31
C ARG A 149 -3.43 -6.28 -12.86
N GLY A 150 -4.53 -5.78 -12.31
CA GLY A 150 -5.61 -6.60 -11.76
C GLY A 150 -5.30 -7.25 -10.41
N CYS A 151 -4.13 -6.99 -9.82
CA CYS A 151 -3.75 -7.52 -8.52
C CYS A 151 -4.23 -6.63 -7.37
N SER A 152 -4.47 -7.25 -6.22
CA SER A 152 -4.52 -6.59 -4.93
C SER A 152 -3.10 -6.30 -4.41
N PHE A 153 -2.96 -5.39 -3.44
CA PHE A 153 -1.64 -5.16 -2.82
C PHE A 153 -1.14 -6.39 -2.05
N TRP A 154 -2.02 -7.25 -1.59
CA TRP A 154 -1.64 -8.51 -0.97
C TRP A 154 -0.92 -9.43 -1.97
N GLU A 155 -1.47 -9.61 -3.17
CA GLU A 155 -0.84 -10.39 -4.23
C GLU A 155 0.49 -9.77 -4.69
N VAL A 156 0.55 -8.43 -4.79
CA VAL A 156 1.80 -7.71 -5.06
C VAL A 156 2.89 -8.07 -4.04
N TRP A 157 2.57 -8.07 -2.75
CA TRP A 157 3.54 -8.42 -1.71
C TRP A 157 3.98 -9.88 -1.78
N GLN A 158 3.07 -10.81 -2.08
CA GLN A 158 3.41 -12.22 -2.28
C GLN A 158 4.38 -12.41 -3.44
N VAL A 159 4.08 -11.85 -4.60
CA VAL A 159 4.96 -11.90 -5.78
C VAL A 159 6.33 -11.30 -5.48
N GLN A 160 6.38 -10.14 -4.82
CA GLN A 160 7.65 -9.51 -4.43
C GLN A 160 8.45 -10.37 -3.45
N LEU A 161 7.79 -11.05 -2.51
CA LEU A 161 8.44 -11.97 -1.57
C LEU A 161 9.06 -13.15 -2.31
N GLU A 162 8.32 -13.79 -3.21
CA GLU A 162 8.81 -14.89 -4.05
C GLU A 162 10.00 -14.48 -4.91
N GLN A 163 9.92 -13.31 -5.56
CA GLN A 163 11.03 -12.74 -6.34
C GLN A 163 12.26 -12.50 -5.46
N LYS A 164 12.08 -12.02 -4.24
CA LYS A 164 13.18 -11.80 -3.28
C LYS A 164 13.84 -13.13 -2.88
N ILE A 165 13.06 -14.16 -2.57
CA ILE A 165 13.57 -15.50 -2.23
C ILE A 165 14.36 -16.08 -3.42
N THR A 166 13.80 -16.02 -4.60
CA THR A 166 14.41 -16.50 -5.84
C THR A 166 15.75 -15.81 -6.11
N ARG A 167 15.78 -14.46 -6.03
CA ARG A 167 17.03 -13.69 -6.18
C ARG A 167 18.08 -14.05 -5.13
N SER A 168 17.67 -14.31 -3.88
CA SER A 168 18.59 -14.74 -2.83
C SER A 168 19.22 -16.10 -3.13
N ARG A 169 18.43 -17.05 -3.64
CA ARG A 169 18.94 -18.37 -4.07
C ARG A 169 19.95 -18.24 -5.22
N TYR A 170 19.64 -17.45 -6.24
CA TYR A 170 20.57 -17.20 -7.34
C TYR A 170 21.87 -16.54 -6.87
N LYS A 171 21.80 -15.60 -5.94
CA LYS A 171 22.98 -14.95 -5.37
C LYS A 171 23.87 -15.93 -4.61
N ILE A 172 23.29 -16.84 -3.85
CA ILE A 172 24.04 -17.89 -3.14
C ILE A 172 24.74 -18.81 -4.16
N ASN A 173 24.02 -19.28 -5.18
CA ASN A 173 24.58 -20.15 -6.21
C ASN A 173 25.70 -19.46 -6.99
N ALA A 174 25.54 -18.17 -7.31
CA ALA A 174 26.58 -17.40 -7.98
C ALA A 174 27.84 -17.22 -7.12
N ASN A 175 27.69 -17.03 -5.81
CA ASN A 175 28.82 -16.94 -4.88
C ASN A 175 29.55 -18.28 -4.77
N LEU A 176 28.83 -19.43 -4.70
CA LEU A 176 29.43 -20.76 -4.69
C LEU A 176 30.21 -21.01 -5.99
N ALA A 177 29.60 -20.74 -7.13
CA ALA A 177 30.28 -20.90 -8.44
C ALA A 177 31.54 -20.01 -8.56
N ARG A 178 31.53 -18.82 -7.94
CA ARG A 178 32.71 -17.94 -7.90
C ARG A 178 33.80 -18.52 -7.03
N ALA A 179 33.47 -19.05 -5.84
CA ALA A 179 34.44 -19.71 -4.95
C ALA A 179 35.07 -20.94 -5.63
N ASP A 180 34.26 -21.75 -6.31
CA ASP A 180 34.78 -22.92 -7.08
C ASP A 180 35.73 -22.49 -8.21
N LEU A 181 35.42 -21.36 -8.88
CA LEU A 181 36.29 -20.82 -9.92
C LEU A 181 37.62 -20.33 -9.33
N GLU A 182 37.56 -19.58 -8.24
CA GLU A 182 38.76 -19.09 -7.53
C GLU A 182 39.68 -20.27 -7.10
N GLN A 183 39.10 -21.32 -6.51
CA GLN A 183 39.83 -22.51 -6.13
C GLN A 183 40.54 -23.19 -7.34
N ARG A 184 39.80 -23.36 -8.44
CA ARG A 184 40.38 -23.93 -9.68
C ARG A 184 41.53 -23.09 -10.24
N ASN A 185 41.39 -21.77 -10.17
CA ASN A 185 42.44 -20.85 -10.63
C ASN A 185 43.69 -20.94 -9.74
N GLU A 186 43.51 -21.04 -8.41
CA GLU A 186 44.60 -21.23 -7.46
C GLU A 186 45.33 -22.58 -7.74
N ASP A 187 44.62 -23.68 -7.94
CA ASP A 187 45.19 -24.99 -8.28
C ASP A 187 46.02 -24.92 -9.59
N ILE A 188 45.55 -24.15 -10.59
CA ILE A 188 46.29 -23.97 -11.85
C ILE A 188 47.58 -23.19 -11.61
N ILE A 189 47.51 -22.12 -10.82
CA ILE A 189 48.67 -21.29 -10.49
C ILE A 189 49.72 -22.11 -9.71
N GLU A 190 49.32 -22.85 -8.70
CA GLU A 190 50.21 -23.71 -7.92
C GLU A 190 50.91 -24.76 -8.77
N LYS A 191 50.17 -25.42 -9.68
CA LYS A 191 50.72 -26.37 -10.66
C LYS A 191 51.74 -25.72 -11.57
N ALA A 192 51.45 -24.48 -12.06
CA ALA A 192 52.37 -23.77 -12.92
C ALA A 192 53.66 -23.35 -12.20
N ILE A 193 53.56 -22.94 -10.92
CA ILE A 193 54.71 -22.59 -10.09
C ILE A 193 55.58 -23.83 -9.85
N SER A 194 54.97 -24.95 -9.46
CA SER A 194 55.68 -26.20 -9.15
C SER A 194 56.41 -26.78 -10.40
N SER A 195 55.76 -26.68 -11.57
CA SER A 195 56.39 -27.14 -12.82
C SER A 195 57.63 -26.31 -13.24
N ARG A 196 57.60 -24.98 -12.99
CA ARG A 196 58.74 -24.08 -13.28
C ARG A 196 59.92 -24.33 -12.32
N SER A 197 59.64 -24.60 -11.05
CA SER A 197 60.70 -24.90 -10.07
C SER A 197 61.40 -26.24 -10.31
N SER A 198 60.76 -27.20 -10.99
CA SER A 198 61.34 -28.48 -11.37
C SER A 198 62.18 -28.42 -12.65
N THR A 199 62.03 -27.41 -13.47
CA THR A 199 62.77 -27.23 -14.73
C THR A 199 64.09 -26.44 -14.55
N GLN A 200 64.31 -25.82 -13.38
CA GLN A 200 65.55 -25.09 -13.07
C GLN A 200 66.59 -25.86 -12.25
N LYS A 201 66.42 -27.16 -12.13
CA LYS A 201 67.45 -28.09 -11.61
C LYS A 201 68.01 -28.89 -12.79
#